data_6409daa592ad143c6e7107bea28bb97d
#
_entry.id   6409daa592ad143c6e7107bea28bb97d
#
_cell.length_a   1.000
_cell.length_b   1.000
_cell.length_c   1.000
_cell.angle_alpha   90.00
_cell.angle_beta   90.00
_cell.angle_gamma   90.00
#
_symmetry.space_group_name_H-M   'P 1'
#
loop_
_entity.id
_entity.type
_entity.pdbx_description
1 polymer ?
#
loop_
_entity_poly.entity_id
_entity_poly.type
_entity_poly.pdbx_seq_one_letter_code
_entity_poly.pdbx_strand_id
1 'polypeptide(L)'
;MRQVKRWILQIGICFTLLLSLGVYSMSNVHAVNEGITITDNTTGLSEAKYQVTFVVDSTKLGENVENIQLQGGFQFIKSSEAPWYQENGASNDGIRWYSAYEYEQGMYPTGGCGNTERTEFNYNGNYILYDMVKDENLYSVTLPLPATEYFYGYFVTYSDGSAVVVQDPVNPSKKNEINNHDATWSYFYVGNSSDALAGQSYIYPRNNNMGSYQYDTYIAYDGTENCLGIYLPNGYSLGNNYKTIYLAHGNGGNETEWCQLGSAGNIVDNLIAEGELADSIIVTLNNSHFSGTGFDIKSNVILAQDVVNNVIPFIEKNYKVSTDPKDRAYAGLSAGGVAASTVMEIAPDSFGYFGIISAAVQIDDEVFTDELISKLQTKKIYLSAGTVDFGLINSFFKASILDFMLPKLDAENIDYTFEIQNGGHDWNTWRGAFTTFAKDILWNQENIEYCITDGANKNIKQGEELKIKTDIPSSLFKMLIIDDQEIDRSKYTVSGDLITIILPKELISTLTIGEHILVIIANEGQAATMFNITADTNVLDIVENDQITKQSAHTAVLAPKTDDPSLFGVYCLFILLSGGAIV
;
A
#
# COMPACT_ATOMS: atom_id res chain seq x y z
N MET A 1 40.57 31.48 39.10
CA MET A 1 39.62 30.72 39.92
C MET A 1 38.26 30.44 39.27
N ARG A 2 37.73 31.28 38.35
CA ARG A 2 36.44 30.96 37.65
C ARG A 2 36.58 29.94 36.50
N GLN A 3 37.72 29.80 35.86
CA GLN A 3 37.94 28.81 34.79
C GLN A 3 38.18 27.39 35.32
N VAL A 4 38.83 27.25 36.46
CA VAL A 4 39.10 25.94 37.08
C VAL A 4 37.79 25.29 37.63
N LYS A 5 36.82 26.11 38.09
CA LYS A 5 35.53 25.59 38.53
C LYS A 5 34.65 25.08 37.37
N ARG A 6 34.83 25.61 36.15
CA ARG A 6 34.08 25.11 34.98
C ARG A 6 34.62 23.75 34.49
N TRP A 7 35.93 23.53 34.57
CA TRP A 7 36.52 22.23 34.20
C TRP A 7 36.17 21.11 35.19
N ILE A 8 36.13 21.41 36.47
CA ILE A 8 35.73 20.44 37.49
C ILE A 8 34.25 20.07 37.37
N LEU A 9 33.38 21.01 36.97
CA LEU A 9 31.95 20.72 36.75
C LEU A 9 31.72 19.88 35.48
N GLN A 10 32.47 20.11 34.39
CA GLN A 10 32.36 19.31 33.16
C GLN A 10 32.94 17.88 33.34
N ILE A 11 34.04 17.72 34.10
CA ILE A 11 34.58 16.39 34.42
C ILE A 11 33.63 15.64 35.37
N GLY A 12 32.97 16.33 36.31
CA GLY A 12 31.99 15.73 37.21
C GLY A 12 30.72 15.26 36.48
N ILE A 13 30.28 15.98 35.45
CA ILE A 13 29.08 15.58 34.65
C ILE A 13 29.43 14.43 33.70
N CYS A 14 30.61 14.41 33.10
CA CYS A 14 31.06 13.26 32.29
C CYS A 14 31.26 11.99 33.13
N PHE A 15 31.75 12.10 34.37
CA PHE A 15 31.93 10.93 35.25
C PHE A 15 30.62 10.40 35.82
N THR A 16 29.61 11.26 36.04
CA THR A 16 28.25 10.82 36.45
C THR A 16 27.47 10.24 35.30
N LEU A 17 27.66 10.69 34.05
CA LEU A 17 27.06 10.05 32.87
C LEU A 17 27.74 8.71 32.53
N LEU A 18 29.05 8.56 32.72
CA LEU A 18 29.76 7.28 32.55
C LEU A 18 29.48 6.28 33.68
N LEU A 19 29.09 6.72 34.88
CA LEU A 19 28.67 5.84 35.98
C LEU A 19 27.19 5.48 35.93
N SER A 20 26.34 6.25 35.24
CA SER A 20 24.94 5.88 35.02
C SER A 20 24.73 4.91 33.88
N LEU A 21 25.72 4.78 32.97
CA LEU A 21 25.77 3.75 31.92
C LEU A 21 26.42 2.43 32.40
N GLY A 22 27.00 2.39 33.60
CA GLY A 22 27.74 1.25 34.13
C GLY A 22 27.04 0.42 35.21
N VAL A 23 25.83 0.73 35.58
CA VAL A 23 25.05 -0.06 36.60
C VAL A 23 23.68 -0.43 36.00
N TYR A 24 23.67 -1.06 34.85
CA TYR A 24 22.59 -2.00 34.58
C TYR A 24 23.02 -3.34 35.19
N SER A 25 22.40 -3.65 36.30
CA SER A 25 22.57 -4.84 37.08
C SER A 25 22.62 -6.09 36.21
N MET A 26 23.61 -6.92 36.45
CA MET A 26 23.54 -8.35 36.16
C MET A 26 22.32 -8.95 36.93
N SER A 27 21.14 -8.77 36.38
CA SER A 27 19.93 -9.44 36.84
C SER A 27 19.59 -10.53 35.82
N ASN A 28 19.83 -11.76 36.26
CA ASN A 28 19.35 -13.00 35.66
C ASN A 28 19.69 -13.17 34.17
N VAL A 29 20.81 -13.83 33.91
CA VAL A 29 21.05 -14.49 32.62
C VAL A 29 19.97 -15.57 32.44
N HIS A 30 18.81 -15.17 31.97
CA HIS A 30 17.95 -16.10 31.23
C HIS A 30 18.77 -16.45 30.00
N ALA A 31 18.87 -17.72 29.65
CA ALA A 31 19.46 -18.16 28.40
C ALA A 31 18.78 -17.35 27.28
N VAL A 32 19.52 -16.39 26.70
CA VAL A 32 19.00 -15.55 25.62
C VAL A 32 18.94 -16.47 24.42
N ASN A 33 17.72 -16.83 24.00
CA ASN A 33 17.54 -17.67 22.84
C ASN A 33 17.93 -16.87 21.58
N GLU A 34 18.61 -17.52 20.66
CA GLU A 34 18.90 -17.00 19.35
C GLU A 34 17.62 -16.61 18.60
N GLY A 35 17.71 -15.55 17.77
CA GLY A 35 16.63 -15.02 16.97
C GLY A 35 16.11 -13.67 17.47
N ILE A 36 14.86 -13.35 17.15
CA ILE A 36 14.22 -12.07 17.48
C ILE A 36 13.24 -12.26 18.64
N THR A 37 13.33 -11.36 19.62
CA THR A 37 12.34 -11.25 20.70
C THR A 37 11.74 -9.84 20.71
N ILE A 38 10.41 -9.74 20.69
CA ILE A 38 9.66 -8.48 20.70
C ILE A 38 8.92 -8.35 22.02
N THR A 39 9.09 -7.22 22.69
CA THR A 39 8.41 -6.88 23.94
C THR A 39 7.93 -5.43 23.93
N ASP A 40 7.04 -5.06 24.84
CA ASP A 40 6.67 -3.66 25.00
C ASP A 40 7.86 -2.83 25.50
N ASN A 41 8.01 -1.60 24.96
CA ASN A 41 9.05 -0.68 25.40
C ASN A 41 8.65 -0.01 26.71
N THR A 42 9.30 -0.42 27.78
CA THR A 42 9.10 0.13 29.14
C THR A 42 10.24 1.04 29.60
N THR A 43 11.26 1.27 28.75
CA THR A 43 12.47 2.01 29.15
C THR A 43 12.29 3.52 29.16
N GLY A 44 11.37 4.06 28.36
CA GLY A 44 11.19 5.50 28.19
C GLY A 44 12.34 6.21 27.48
N LEU A 45 13.29 5.47 26.88
CA LEU A 45 14.43 6.02 26.15
C LEU A 45 14.09 6.44 24.70
N SER A 46 12.95 5.98 24.19
CA SER A 46 12.42 6.30 22.88
C SER A 46 10.89 6.23 22.94
N GLU A 47 10.23 6.96 22.05
CA GLU A 47 8.76 6.92 21.92
C GLU A 47 8.24 5.72 21.12
N ALA A 48 9.12 4.85 20.65
CA ALA A 48 8.74 3.60 20.01
C ALA A 48 8.01 2.68 20.98
N LYS A 49 6.92 2.06 20.53
CA LYS A 49 6.07 1.20 21.37
C LYS A 49 6.74 -0.11 21.76
N TYR A 50 7.63 -0.64 20.93
CA TYR A 50 8.22 -1.96 21.10
C TYR A 50 9.73 -1.89 21.32
N GLN A 51 10.25 -2.90 22.03
CA GLN A 51 11.67 -3.24 22.06
C GLN A 51 11.88 -4.55 21.34
N VAL A 52 12.86 -4.57 20.45
CA VAL A 52 13.23 -5.72 19.64
C VAL A 52 14.66 -6.10 19.94
N THR A 53 14.85 -7.29 20.49
CA THR A 53 16.16 -7.86 20.77
C THR A 53 16.52 -8.87 19.70
N PHE A 54 17.67 -8.65 19.08
CA PHE A 54 18.29 -9.54 18.09
C PHE A 54 19.41 -10.30 18.77
N VAL A 55 19.46 -11.62 18.55
CA VAL A 55 20.50 -12.50 19.08
C VAL A 55 20.97 -13.43 17.99
N VAL A 56 22.26 -13.49 17.74
CA VAL A 56 22.87 -14.39 16.76
C VAL A 56 24.06 -15.14 17.33
N ASP A 57 24.19 -16.43 16.99
CA ASP A 57 25.35 -17.25 17.31
C ASP A 57 26.39 -17.10 16.18
N SER A 58 27.55 -16.53 16.52
CA SER A 58 28.66 -16.32 15.59
C SER A 58 29.17 -17.60 14.94
N THR A 59 29.00 -18.77 15.56
CA THR A 59 29.41 -20.06 14.98
C THR A 59 28.63 -20.45 13.73
N LYS A 60 27.45 -19.84 13.53
CA LYS A 60 26.61 -20.04 12.34
C LYS A 60 26.94 -19.09 11.18
N LEU A 61 27.78 -18.10 11.41
CA LEU A 61 28.14 -17.06 10.45
C LEU A 61 29.50 -17.27 9.77
N GLY A 62 30.16 -18.38 10.05
CA GLY A 62 31.45 -18.78 9.49
C GLY A 62 32.54 -18.88 10.51
N GLU A 63 33.76 -19.17 10.04
CA GLU A 63 34.96 -19.24 10.89
C GLU A 63 35.61 -17.86 11.02
N ASN A 64 36.34 -17.64 12.15
CA ASN A 64 37.11 -16.44 12.37
C ASN A 64 36.33 -15.12 12.39
N VAL A 65 35.08 -15.15 12.88
CA VAL A 65 34.27 -13.95 13.09
C VAL A 65 34.91 -13.08 14.17
N GLU A 66 35.28 -11.84 13.82
CA GLU A 66 35.87 -10.86 14.73
C GLU A 66 34.80 -9.97 15.34
N ASN A 67 33.87 -9.45 14.51
CA ASN A 67 32.81 -8.56 14.96
C ASN A 67 31.49 -8.81 14.17
N ILE A 68 30.37 -8.50 14.84
CA ILE A 68 29.04 -8.54 14.24
C ILE A 68 28.32 -7.24 14.60
N GLN A 69 27.72 -6.59 13.59
CA GLN A 69 26.86 -5.44 13.75
C GLN A 69 25.52 -5.72 13.06
N LEU A 70 24.43 -5.22 13.63
CA LEU A 70 23.11 -5.31 13.01
C LEU A 70 22.94 -4.14 12.04
N GLN A 71 22.40 -4.41 10.84
CA GLN A 71 21.97 -3.40 9.89
C GLN A 71 20.60 -3.75 9.29
N GLY A 72 19.89 -2.72 8.81
CA GLY A 72 18.58 -2.89 8.20
C GLY A 72 17.80 -1.58 8.14
N GLY A 73 16.51 -1.67 7.96
CA GLY A 73 15.61 -0.52 7.87
C GLY A 73 15.33 0.19 9.21
N PHE A 74 16.36 0.38 10.05
CA PHE A 74 16.21 0.88 11.43
C PHE A 74 16.62 2.34 11.61
N GLN A 75 16.52 3.15 10.59
CA GLN A 75 16.78 4.58 10.63
C GLN A 75 15.54 5.36 10.28
N PHE A 76 15.42 6.57 10.79
CA PHE A 76 14.20 7.36 10.75
C PHE A 76 14.48 8.80 10.34
N ILE A 77 13.44 9.47 9.82
CA ILE A 77 13.47 10.89 9.47
C ILE A 77 12.22 11.57 10.02
N LYS A 78 12.33 12.87 10.32
CA LYS A 78 11.19 13.70 10.72
C LYS A 78 10.46 14.24 9.49
N SER A 79 9.13 14.23 9.51
CA SER A 79 8.30 14.82 8.45
C SER A 79 8.64 16.29 8.18
N SER A 80 9.11 17.03 9.21
CA SER A 80 9.51 18.44 9.07
C SER A 80 10.76 18.66 8.21
N GLU A 81 11.51 17.62 7.92
CA GLU A 81 12.71 17.68 7.06
C GLU A 81 12.40 17.40 5.59
N ALA A 82 11.23 16.84 5.28
CA ALA A 82 10.79 16.58 3.91
C ALA A 82 10.69 17.83 3.02
N PRO A 83 10.16 19.01 3.49
CA PRO A 83 10.15 20.23 2.69
C PRO A 83 11.54 20.69 2.28
N TRP A 84 12.53 20.54 3.17
CA TRP A 84 13.92 20.89 2.85
C TRP A 84 14.47 20.03 1.70
N TYR A 85 14.19 18.72 1.72
CA TYR A 85 14.59 17.82 0.64
C TYR A 85 13.96 18.21 -0.70
N GLN A 86 12.68 18.54 -0.69
CA GLN A 86 11.95 18.95 -1.89
C GLN A 86 12.46 20.28 -2.47
N GLU A 87 12.90 21.22 -1.61
CA GLU A 87 13.45 22.51 -2.04
C GLU A 87 14.89 22.41 -2.59
N ASN A 88 15.68 21.46 -2.09
CA ASN A 88 17.12 21.36 -2.39
C ASN A 88 17.46 20.18 -3.33
N GLY A 89 16.47 19.41 -3.75
CA GLY A 89 16.61 18.26 -4.64
C GLY A 89 17.21 17.04 -3.93
N ALA A 90 17.66 16.05 -4.71
CA ALA A 90 18.16 14.77 -4.21
C ALA A 90 19.54 14.84 -3.51
N SER A 91 20.04 16.03 -3.19
CA SER A 91 21.18 16.17 -2.30
C SER A 91 20.74 15.81 -0.89
N ASN A 92 21.35 14.76 -0.33
CA ASN A 92 21.11 14.35 1.04
C ASN A 92 21.92 15.18 2.06
N ASP A 93 22.65 16.17 1.58
CA ASP A 93 23.37 17.12 2.41
C ASP A 93 22.35 17.94 3.20
N GLY A 94 22.28 17.74 4.52
CA GLY A 94 21.38 18.47 5.40
C GLY A 94 20.17 17.71 5.93
N ILE A 95 19.83 16.54 5.39
CA ILE A 95 18.84 15.65 6.02
C ILE A 95 19.48 14.94 7.20
N ARG A 96 18.85 15.03 8.34
CA ARG A 96 19.27 14.33 9.54
C ARG A 96 18.60 12.97 9.64
N TRP A 97 19.38 11.91 9.65
CA TRP A 97 18.91 10.56 9.95
C TRP A 97 19.03 10.28 11.45
N TYR A 98 18.00 9.66 11.97
CA TYR A 98 17.87 9.33 13.38
C TYR A 98 18.01 7.82 13.53
N SER A 99 18.77 7.40 14.54
CA SER A 99 18.84 6.00 14.91
C SER A 99 17.53 5.54 15.58
N ALA A 100 17.33 4.24 15.72
CA ALA A 100 16.20 3.68 16.45
C ALA A 100 16.09 4.23 17.88
N TYR A 101 17.22 4.53 18.54
CA TYR A 101 17.24 5.09 19.89
C TYR A 101 16.74 6.54 19.96
N GLU A 102 16.75 7.25 18.85
CA GLU A 102 16.32 8.64 18.73
C GLU A 102 14.89 8.76 18.17
N TYR A 103 14.20 7.64 17.97
CA TYR A 103 12.85 7.65 17.42
C TYR A 103 11.89 8.46 18.29
N GLU A 104 11.17 9.39 17.65
CA GLU A 104 10.05 10.17 18.19
C GLU A 104 8.77 9.84 17.39
N GLN A 105 7.61 9.96 18.03
CA GLN A 105 6.33 9.73 17.36
C GLN A 105 6.17 10.69 16.17
N GLY A 106 5.73 10.15 15.04
CA GLY A 106 5.59 10.91 13.78
C GLY A 106 6.82 10.86 12.89
N MET A 107 7.94 10.29 13.35
CA MET A 107 9.01 9.89 12.45
C MET A 107 8.58 8.67 11.63
N TYR A 108 9.16 8.53 10.45
CA TYR A 108 8.95 7.37 9.60
C TYR A 108 10.28 6.71 9.24
N PRO A 109 10.29 5.37 9.05
CA PRO A 109 11.47 4.66 8.61
C PRO A 109 11.89 5.15 7.23
N THR A 110 13.19 5.25 7.01
CA THR A 110 13.75 5.58 5.71
C THR A 110 15.00 4.76 5.46
N GLY A 111 15.14 4.24 4.27
CA GLY A 111 16.30 3.47 3.82
C GLY A 111 16.84 4.02 2.51
N GLY A 112 18.05 3.59 2.18
CA GLY A 112 18.49 3.50 0.81
C GLY A 112 18.98 4.74 0.09
N CYS A 113 18.84 5.97 0.58
CA CYS A 113 19.32 7.13 -0.16
C CYS A 113 19.76 8.24 0.75
N GLY A 114 21.01 8.23 1.12
CA GLY A 114 21.54 9.40 1.74
C GLY A 114 22.80 9.16 2.50
N ASN A 115 23.81 9.83 2.05
CA ASN A 115 25.03 9.97 2.80
C ASN A 115 24.78 11.07 3.84
N THR A 116 24.61 10.69 5.10
CA THR A 116 24.61 11.67 6.18
C THR A 116 26.04 11.81 6.70
N GLU A 117 26.53 13.03 6.83
CA GLU A 117 27.84 13.31 7.42
C GLU A 117 27.85 13.14 8.96
N ARG A 118 26.95 12.31 9.52
CA ARG A 118 26.92 12.06 10.96
C ARG A 118 28.03 11.11 11.34
N THR A 119 29.06 11.67 11.94
CA THR A 119 30.28 10.94 12.36
C THR A 119 30.09 10.10 13.61
N GLU A 120 29.01 10.27 14.35
CA GLU A 120 28.67 9.48 15.52
C GLU A 120 28.12 8.09 15.22
N PHE A 121 27.76 7.82 13.96
CA PHE A 121 27.30 6.50 13.53
C PHE A 121 28.30 5.85 12.57
N ASN A 122 28.42 4.55 12.68
CA ASN A 122 29.03 3.74 11.65
C ASN A 122 28.00 3.40 10.59
N TYR A 123 28.39 3.39 9.32
CA TYR A 123 27.52 3.07 8.20
C TYR A 123 28.11 1.97 7.32
N ASN A 124 27.22 1.13 6.76
CA ASN A 124 27.53 0.31 5.60
C ASN A 124 26.59 0.70 4.45
N GLY A 125 27.14 1.32 3.43
CA GLY A 125 26.32 1.94 2.38
C GLY A 125 25.40 3.00 2.99
N ASN A 126 24.08 2.80 2.87
CA ASN A 126 23.05 3.73 3.35
C ASN A 126 22.44 3.33 4.71
N TYR A 127 23.00 2.34 5.40
CA TYR A 127 22.43 1.80 6.64
C TYR A 127 23.30 2.07 7.83
N ILE A 128 22.71 2.50 8.94
CA ILE A 128 23.36 2.61 10.24
C ILE A 128 23.75 1.20 10.70
N LEU A 129 24.99 1.05 11.16
CA LEU A 129 25.46 -0.15 11.81
C LEU A 129 25.27 -0.04 13.33
N TYR A 130 24.56 -0.99 13.92
CA TYR A 130 24.33 -1.07 15.36
C TYR A 130 25.28 -2.10 15.97
N ASP A 131 26.17 -1.64 16.85
CA ASP A 131 27.09 -2.53 17.54
C ASP A 131 26.34 -3.55 18.41
N MET A 132 26.73 -4.81 18.30
CA MET A 132 26.18 -5.90 19.10
C MET A 132 27.11 -6.26 20.25
N VAL A 133 26.55 -6.52 21.41
CA VAL A 133 27.29 -6.95 22.59
C VAL A 133 27.58 -8.44 22.49
N LYS A 134 28.86 -8.79 22.62
CA LYS A 134 29.32 -10.18 22.62
C LYS A 134 29.25 -10.79 24.01
N ASP A 135 28.65 -11.97 24.12
CA ASP A 135 28.68 -12.85 25.29
C ASP A 135 28.96 -14.29 24.81
N GLU A 136 30.17 -14.78 25.05
CA GLU A 136 30.71 -16.03 24.49
C GLU A 136 30.62 -16.05 22.94
N ASN A 137 29.76 -16.91 22.38
CA ASN A 137 29.51 -16.99 20.93
C ASN A 137 28.29 -16.17 20.49
N LEU A 138 27.50 -15.67 21.42
CA LEU A 138 26.30 -14.90 21.14
C LEU A 138 26.61 -13.41 21.03
N TYR A 139 26.00 -12.79 20.03
CA TYR A 139 25.98 -11.35 19.85
C TYR A 139 24.55 -10.85 19.97
N SER A 140 24.33 -9.77 20.69
CA SER A 140 22.97 -9.24 20.90
C SER A 140 22.92 -7.72 20.85
N VAL A 141 21.79 -7.19 20.37
CA VAL A 141 21.43 -5.77 20.44
C VAL A 141 19.92 -5.63 20.60
N THR A 142 19.49 -4.61 21.33
CA THR A 142 18.06 -4.29 21.52
C THR A 142 17.77 -2.91 20.97
N LEU A 143 16.84 -2.80 20.03
CA LEU A 143 16.40 -1.55 19.41
C LEU A 143 14.96 -1.23 19.79
N PRO A 144 14.63 0.03 20.12
CA PRO A 144 13.26 0.49 20.23
C PRO A 144 12.70 0.75 18.83
N LEU A 145 11.61 0.07 18.44
CA LEU A 145 11.06 0.12 17.09
C LEU A 145 9.54 0.38 17.10
N PRO A 146 9.02 1.27 16.24
CA PRO A 146 7.59 1.37 15.98
C PRO A 146 7.07 0.17 15.18
N ALA A 147 5.74 0.05 15.10
CA ALA A 147 5.08 -1.07 14.45
C ALA A 147 5.10 -0.93 12.93
N THR A 148 5.86 -1.77 12.27
CA THR A 148 5.90 -1.98 10.80
C THR A 148 6.64 -3.28 10.48
N GLU A 149 6.86 -3.56 9.21
CA GLU A 149 7.77 -4.60 8.75
C GLU A 149 9.18 -4.03 8.57
N TYR A 150 10.17 -4.75 9.07
CA TYR A 150 11.59 -4.43 8.93
C TYR A 150 12.32 -5.53 8.18
N PHE A 151 13.26 -5.13 7.33
CA PHE A 151 14.29 -6.01 6.79
C PHE A 151 15.61 -5.77 7.52
N TYR A 152 16.41 -6.82 7.65
CA TYR A 152 17.68 -6.77 8.37
C TYR A 152 18.64 -7.86 7.93
N GLY A 153 19.91 -7.67 8.33
CA GLY A 153 20.98 -8.64 8.21
C GLY A 153 22.09 -8.32 9.20
N TYR A 154 23.05 -9.21 9.29
CA TYR A 154 24.23 -9.03 10.11
C TYR A 154 25.42 -8.64 9.24
N PHE A 155 26.05 -7.50 9.56
CA PHE A 155 27.32 -7.09 8.98
C PHE A 155 28.44 -7.76 9.78
N VAL A 156 29.04 -8.79 9.16
CA VAL A 156 30.03 -9.65 9.81
C VAL A 156 31.42 -9.26 9.32
N THR A 157 32.32 -8.93 10.26
CA THR A 157 33.74 -8.68 10.00
C THR A 157 34.53 -9.89 10.43
N TYR A 158 35.42 -10.36 9.57
CA TYR A 158 36.30 -11.50 9.81
C TYR A 158 37.73 -11.05 10.16
N SER A 159 38.50 -11.93 10.79
CA SER A 159 39.86 -11.63 11.26
C SER A 159 40.87 -11.32 10.14
N ASP A 160 40.56 -11.61 8.88
CA ASP A 160 41.35 -11.20 7.72
C ASP A 160 41.02 -9.80 7.21
N GLY A 161 40.09 -9.11 7.88
CA GLY A 161 39.62 -7.77 7.51
C GLY A 161 38.52 -7.77 6.44
N SER A 162 38.10 -8.92 5.93
CA SER A 162 36.95 -9.00 5.04
C SER A 162 35.63 -8.79 5.82
N ALA A 163 34.62 -8.28 5.13
CA ALA A 163 33.30 -8.09 5.72
C ALA A 163 32.19 -8.42 4.70
N VAL A 164 31.09 -8.95 5.20
CA VAL A 164 29.92 -9.31 4.40
C VAL A 164 28.62 -9.12 5.18
N VAL A 165 27.54 -8.80 4.48
CA VAL A 165 26.19 -8.84 5.05
C VAL A 165 25.61 -10.21 4.82
N VAL A 166 25.10 -10.83 5.90
CA VAL A 166 24.46 -12.13 5.86
C VAL A 166 23.05 -12.06 6.46
N GLN A 167 22.16 -12.87 5.94
CA GLN A 167 20.84 -13.05 6.54
C GLN A 167 20.95 -13.72 7.90
N ASP A 168 19.93 -13.54 8.73
CA ASP A 168 19.81 -14.24 10.01
C ASP A 168 19.68 -15.76 9.76
N PRO A 169 20.61 -16.59 10.26
CA PRO A 169 20.58 -18.04 10.05
C PRO A 169 19.35 -18.74 10.60
N VAL A 170 18.64 -18.12 11.56
CA VAL A 170 17.41 -18.68 12.15
C VAL A 170 16.15 -18.03 11.63
N ASN A 171 16.27 -16.96 10.83
CA ASN A 171 15.16 -16.30 10.15
C ASN A 171 15.54 -15.91 8.70
N PRO A 172 16.02 -16.85 7.86
CA PRO A 172 16.35 -16.53 6.48
C PRO A 172 15.09 -16.25 5.67
N SER A 173 15.21 -15.40 4.65
CA SER A 173 14.13 -15.25 3.67
C SER A 173 13.88 -16.56 2.92
N LYS A 174 12.65 -16.75 2.43
CA LYS A 174 12.29 -17.98 1.71
C LYS A 174 12.97 -17.99 0.33
N LYS A 175 13.56 -19.11 -0.01
CA LYS A 175 14.14 -19.30 -1.34
C LYS A 175 13.09 -19.72 -2.36
N ASN A 176 13.28 -19.24 -3.58
CA ASN A 176 12.69 -19.87 -4.74
C ASN A 176 13.41 -21.21 -4.98
N GLU A 177 12.71 -22.32 -4.83
CA GLU A 177 13.29 -23.67 -4.94
C GLU A 177 13.79 -24.00 -6.36
N ILE A 178 13.35 -23.24 -7.38
CA ILE A 178 13.71 -23.47 -8.78
C ILE A 178 15.12 -22.94 -9.09
N ASN A 179 15.42 -21.70 -8.67
CA ASN A 179 16.66 -21.00 -9.03
C ASN A 179 17.52 -20.58 -7.83
N ASN A 180 17.08 -20.88 -6.60
CA ASN A 180 17.69 -20.49 -5.33
C ASN A 180 17.73 -18.97 -5.06
N HIS A 181 16.99 -18.14 -5.80
CA HIS A 181 16.83 -16.74 -5.44
C HIS A 181 16.13 -16.61 -4.09
N ASP A 182 16.52 -15.59 -3.33
CA ASP A 182 15.87 -15.19 -2.09
C ASP A 182 15.75 -13.66 -2.05
N ALA A 183 15.13 -13.13 -1.01
CA ALA A 183 14.91 -11.69 -0.89
C ALA A 183 16.16 -10.93 -0.37
N THR A 184 17.33 -11.52 -0.38
CA THR A 184 18.61 -10.93 0.05
C THR A 184 18.66 -10.57 1.53
N TRP A 185 17.56 -10.18 2.17
CA TRP A 185 17.43 -9.76 3.55
C TRP A 185 16.51 -10.67 4.34
N SER A 186 16.79 -10.86 5.61
CA SER A 186 15.80 -11.34 6.58
C SER A 186 14.77 -10.25 6.83
N TYR A 187 13.54 -10.62 7.21
CA TYR A 187 12.49 -9.67 7.52
C TYR A 187 11.58 -10.16 8.65
N PHE A 188 10.90 -9.24 9.31
CA PHE A 188 9.98 -9.54 10.40
C PHE A 188 9.01 -8.38 10.64
N TYR A 189 7.91 -8.68 11.34
CA TYR A 189 6.89 -7.70 11.68
C TYR A 189 6.99 -7.31 13.16
N VAL A 190 6.90 -6.01 13.44
CA VAL A 190 6.78 -5.45 14.79
C VAL A 190 5.35 -4.97 14.98
N GLY A 191 4.70 -5.37 16.08
CA GLY A 191 3.33 -4.98 16.39
C GLY A 191 2.28 -5.69 15.51
N ASN A 192 1.22 -4.98 15.19
CA ASN A 192 0.11 -5.48 14.40
C ASN A 192 -0.58 -4.32 13.64
N SER A 193 -1.61 -4.62 12.86
CA SER A 193 -2.31 -3.64 12.01
C SER A 193 -2.90 -2.45 12.79
N SER A 194 -3.32 -2.62 14.05
CA SER A 194 -3.88 -1.53 14.87
C SER A 194 -2.84 -0.56 15.41
N ASP A 195 -1.58 -0.97 15.46
CA ASP A 195 -0.44 -0.18 15.95
C ASP A 195 0.45 0.32 14.81
N ALA A 196 0.14 -0.08 13.58
CA ALA A 196 0.96 0.18 12.41
C ALA A 196 1.22 1.67 12.19
N LEU A 197 2.39 1.98 11.67
CA LEU A 197 2.65 3.30 11.12
C LEU A 197 1.62 3.67 10.05
N ALA A 198 1.37 4.96 9.87
CA ALA A 198 0.40 5.46 8.90
C ALA A 198 0.65 4.87 7.50
N GLY A 199 -0.40 4.36 6.87
CA GLY A 199 -0.33 3.71 5.56
C GLY A 199 0.19 2.26 5.57
N GLN A 200 0.54 1.69 6.75
CA GLN A 200 1.14 0.36 6.86
C GLN A 200 0.21 -0.71 7.48
N SER A 201 -1.08 -0.44 7.67
CA SER A 201 -2.00 -1.39 8.33
C SER A 201 -2.21 -2.69 7.53
N TYR A 202 -2.17 -2.63 6.21
CA TYR A 202 -2.42 -3.75 5.31
C TYR A 202 -1.25 -4.73 5.13
N ILE A 203 -0.05 -4.39 5.60
CA ILE A 203 1.15 -5.24 5.41
C ILE A 203 1.15 -6.50 6.29
N TYR A 204 0.39 -6.51 7.37
CA TYR A 204 0.43 -7.61 8.35
C TYR A 204 -0.28 -8.85 7.83
N PRO A 205 0.31 -10.05 8.03
CA PRO A 205 -0.31 -11.28 7.62
C PRO A 205 -1.60 -11.54 8.41
N ARG A 206 -2.61 -12.06 7.74
CA ARG A 206 -3.85 -12.51 8.39
C ARG A 206 -3.62 -13.83 9.12
N ASN A 207 -4.44 -14.09 10.15
CA ASN A 207 -4.37 -15.37 10.88
C ASN A 207 -5.00 -16.53 10.09
N ASN A 208 -5.85 -16.23 9.11
CA ASN A 208 -6.57 -17.20 8.29
C ASN A 208 -6.92 -16.60 6.93
N ASN A 209 -7.41 -17.41 6.02
CA ASN A 209 -7.84 -17.00 4.68
C ASN A 209 -6.74 -16.23 3.91
N MET A 210 -5.50 -16.70 4.03
CA MET A 210 -4.38 -16.19 3.25
C MET A 210 -4.29 -16.91 1.91
N GLY A 211 -3.84 -16.17 0.92
CA GLY A 211 -3.44 -16.76 -0.35
C GLY A 211 -2.15 -17.57 -0.25
N SER A 212 -1.67 -18.04 -1.37
CA SER A 212 -0.43 -18.82 -1.48
C SER A 212 0.51 -18.23 -2.50
N TYR A 213 1.79 -18.25 -2.18
CA TYR A 213 2.85 -17.80 -3.07
C TYR A 213 3.66 -19.01 -3.56
N GLN A 214 3.84 -19.10 -4.87
CA GLN A 214 4.58 -20.16 -5.55
C GLN A 214 5.44 -19.58 -6.67
N TYR A 215 6.33 -20.39 -7.22
CA TYR A 215 7.19 -20.01 -8.34
C TYR A 215 6.87 -20.89 -9.55
N ASP A 216 7.08 -20.32 -10.74
CA ASP A 216 6.92 -21.02 -12.01
C ASP A 216 7.99 -20.54 -13.00
N THR A 217 8.19 -21.27 -14.10
CA THR A 217 9.15 -20.94 -15.15
C THR A 217 8.49 -20.81 -16.51
N TYR A 218 9.03 -19.94 -17.33
CA TYR A 218 8.61 -19.75 -18.71
C TYR A 218 9.84 -19.54 -19.60
N ILE A 219 9.65 -19.62 -20.92
CA ILE A 219 10.70 -19.30 -21.88
C ILE A 219 10.63 -17.80 -22.18
N ALA A 220 11.69 -17.07 -21.80
CA ALA A 220 11.82 -15.66 -21.99
C ALA A 220 12.11 -15.27 -23.47
N TYR A 221 12.09 -13.96 -23.74
CA TYR A 221 12.31 -13.39 -25.08
C TYR A 221 13.64 -13.83 -25.72
N ASP A 222 14.68 -14.04 -24.93
CA ASP A 222 15.99 -14.49 -25.39
C ASP A 222 16.07 -16.02 -25.65
N GLY A 223 14.96 -16.73 -25.43
CA GLY A 223 14.87 -18.18 -25.61
C GLY A 223 15.38 -19.00 -24.42
N THR A 224 15.75 -18.37 -23.31
CA THR A 224 16.19 -19.05 -22.09
C THR A 224 15.07 -19.11 -21.07
N GLU A 225 15.23 -20.00 -20.07
CA GLU A 225 14.26 -20.11 -18.98
C GLU A 225 14.42 -18.96 -17.99
N ASN A 226 13.30 -18.35 -17.60
CA ASN A 226 13.23 -17.34 -16.56
C ASN A 226 12.13 -17.69 -15.55
N CYS A 227 12.23 -17.16 -14.31
CA CYS A 227 11.29 -17.43 -13.23
C CYS A 227 10.30 -16.30 -13.03
N LEU A 228 9.11 -16.69 -12.54
CA LEU A 228 8.07 -15.79 -12.04
C LEU A 228 7.69 -16.21 -10.63
N GLY A 229 7.36 -15.25 -9.78
CA GLY A 229 6.60 -15.52 -8.58
C GLY A 229 5.11 -15.32 -8.85
N ILE A 230 4.29 -16.23 -8.34
CA ILE A 230 2.84 -16.22 -8.55
C ILE A 230 2.15 -16.25 -7.19
N TYR A 231 1.47 -15.18 -6.85
CA TYR A 231 0.60 -15.15 -5.69
C TYR A 231 -0.85 -15.45 -6.11
N LEU A 232 -1.45 -16.45 -5.49
CA LEU A 232 -2.83 -16.86 -5.71
C LEU A 232 -3.65 -16.49 -4.47
N PRO A 233 -4.77 -15.74 -4.62
CA PRO A 233 -5.59 -15.33 -3.49
C PRO A 233 -6.26 -16.52 -2.81
N ASN A 234 -6.69 -16.33 -1.56
CA ASN A 234 -7.40 -17.37 -0.82
C ASN A 234 -8.63 -17.86 -1.60
N GLY A 235 -8.79 -19.17 -1.68
CA GLY A 235 -9.90 -19.78 -2.42
C GLY A 235 -9.74 -19.76 -3.94
N TYR A 236 -8.54 -19.47 -4.46
CA TYR A 236 -8.26 -19.58 -5.89
C TYR A 236 -8.74 -20.90 -6.48
N SER A 237 -9.49 -20.80 -7.56
CA SER A 237 -9.97 -21.97 -8.28
C SER A 237 -9.95 -21.71 -9.79
N LEU A 238 -9.77 -22.77 -10.58
CA LEU A 238 -9.78 -22.69 -12.03
C LEU A 238 -11.17 -22.34 -12.64
N GLY A 239 -12.20 -22.15 -11.81
CA GLY A 239 -13.54 -21.77 -12.26
C GLY A 239 -13.75 -20.27 -12.43
N ASN A 240 -12.94 -19.43 -11.82
CA ASN A 240 -13.07 -17.98 -11.83
C ASN A 240 -12.12 -17.31 -12.84
N ASN A 241 -12.45 -16.10 -13.26
CA ASN A 241 -11.55 -15.24 -14.01
C ASN A 241 -10.99 -14.17 -13.06
N TYR A 242 -9.70 -14.27 -12.72
CA TYR A 242 -9.05 -13.34 -11.82
C TYR A 242 -8.45 -12.17 -12.57
N LYS A 243 -8.42 -11.01 -11.96
CA LYS A 243 -7.63 -9.87 -12.43
C LYS A 243 -6.16 -10.11 -12.13
N THR A 244 -5.24 -9.46 -12.85
CA THR A 244 -3.82 -9.76 -12.75
C THR A 244 -2.99 -8.50 -12.54
N ILE A 245 -2.12 -8.53 -11.53
CA ILE A 245 -1.19 -7.46 -11.19
C ILE A 245 0.24 -7.94 -11.45
N TYR A 246 0.92 -7.34 -12.43
CA TYR A 246 2.33 -7.63 -12.74
C TYR A 246 3.21 -6.63 -12.00
N LEU A 247 4.19 -7.12 -11.23
CA LEU A 247 5.08 -6.32 -10.39
C LEU A 247 6.55 -6.52 -10.77
N ALA A 248 7.23 -5.43 -11.13
CA ALA A 248 8.66 -5.40 -11.41
C ALA A 248 9.44 -4.87 -10.19
N HIS A 249 10.50 -5.60 -9.79
CA HIS A 249 11.37 -5.21 -8.68
C HIS A 249 12.41 -4.15 -9.08
N GLY A 250 13.13 -3.60 -8.10
CA GLY A 250 14.21 -2.63 -8.29
C GLY A 250 15.54 -3.25 -8.73
N ASN A 251 16.58 -2.40 -8.79
CA ASN A 251 17.92 -2.85 -9.14
C ASN A 251 18.47 -3.88 -8.14
N GLY A 252 19.03 -4.96 -8.67
CA GLY A 252 19.63 -6.04 -7.88
C GLY A 252 18.63 -6.98 -7.18
N GLY A 253 17.33 -6.76 -7.37
CA GLY A 253 16.27 -7.62 -6.85
C GLY A 253 15.95 -8.81 -7.76
N ASN A 254 14.92 -9.55 -7.39
CA ASN A 254 14.41 -10.70 -8.11
C ASN A 254 12.90 -10.93 -7.83
N GLU A 255 12.34 -11.98 -8.41
CA GLU A 255 10.92 -12.31 -8.31
C GLU A 255 10.40 -12.57 -6.88
N THR A 256 11.27 -12.75 -5.90
CA THR A 256 10.85 -13.07 -4.52
C THR A 256 10.51 -11.84 -3.68
N GLU A 257 11.04 -10.66 -4.04
CA GLU A 257 11.08 -9.50 -3.15
C GLU A 257 9.72 -8.86 -2.89
N TRP A 258 8.90 -8.67 -3.92
CA TRP A 258 7.59 -8.03 -3.73
C TRP A 258 6.68 -8.73 -2.72
N CYS A 259 6.72 -10.07 -2.68
CA CYS A 259 5.91 -10.83 -1.73
C CYS A 259 6.60 -11.03 -0.37
N GLN A 260 7.93 -10.92 -0.28
CA GLN A 260 8.65 -11.07 0.98
C GLN A 260 8.92 -9.73 1.67
N LEU A 261 9.64 -8.83 1.01
CA LEU A 261 9.96 -7.50 1.56
C LEU A 261 8.86 -6.47 1.30
N GLY A 262 8.09 -6.65 0.24
CA GLY A 262 7.01 -5.76 -0.16
C GLY A 262 5.66 -6.11 0.45
N SER A 263 5.53 -7.23 1.16
CA SER A 263 4.26 -7.71 1.74
C SER A 263 3.08 -7.72 0.75
N ALA A 264 3.34 -7.80 -0.57
CA ALA A 264 2.31 -7.64 -1.59
C ALA A 264 1.16 -8.65 -1.45
N GLY A 265 1.47 -9.91 -1.09
CA GLY A 265 0.46 -10.92 -0.80
C GLY A 265 -0.44 -10.57 0.38
N ASN A 266 0.16 -10.09 1.49
CA ASN A 266 -0.60 -9.68 2.68
C ASN A 266 -1.51 -8.48 2.38
N ILE A 267 -0.99 -7.49 1.63
CA ILE A 267 -1.76 -6.31 1.22
C ILE A 267 -2.98 -6.73 0.41
N VAL A 268 -2.80 -7.58 -0.59
CA VAL A 268 -3.90 -8.07 -1.43
C VAL A 268 -4.90 -8.91 -0.63
N ASP A 269 -4.44 -9.81 0.27
CA ASP A 269 -5.32 -10.58 1.15
C ASP A 269 -6.19 -9.70 2.04
N ASN A 270 -5.59 -8.66 2.62
CA ASN A 270 -6.30 -7.74 3.49
C ASN A 270 -7.33 -6.93 2.70
N LEU A 271 -6.94 -6.36 1.55
CA LEU A 271 -7.84 -5.58 0.70
C LEU A 271 -9.00 -6.41 0.13
N ILE A 272 -8.74 -7.63 -0.34
CA ILE A 272 -9.81 -8.54 -0.81
C ILE A 272 -10.78 -8.86 0.33
N ALA A 273 -10.27 -9.15 1.52
CA ALA A 273 -11.11 -9.50 2.65
C ALA A 273 -11.96 -8.34 3.19
N GLU A 274 -11.53 -7.09 2.98
CA GLU A 274 -12.28 -5.89 3.31
C GLU A 274 -13.20 -5.44 2.17
N GLY A 275 -13.14 -6.12 1.01
CA GLY A 275 -13.93 -5.76 -0.17
C GLY A 275 -13.42 -4.54 -0.93
N GLU A 276 -12.19 -4.11 -0.64
CA GLU A 276 -11.52 -2.95 -1.24
C GLU A 276 -10.77 -3.29 -2.53
N LEU A 277 -10.58 -4.57 -2.82
CA LEU A 277 -9.93 -5.06 -4.04
C LEU A 277 -10.69 -6.29 -4.57
N ALA A 278 -10.93 -6.35 -5.86
CA ALA A 278 -11.44 -7.58 -6.49
C ALA A 278 -10.40 -8.70 -6.44
N ASP A 279 -10.86 -9.95 -6.47
CA ASP A 279 -10.00 -11.14 -6.50
C ASP A 279 -8.94 -11.02 -7.59
N SER A 280 -7.68 -10.95 -7.18
CA SER A 280 -6.54 -10.67 -8.04
C SER A 280 -5.40 -11.64 -7.81
N ILE A 281 -4.70 -12.00 -8.89
CA ILE A 281 -3.42 -12.72 -8.89
C ILE A 281 -2.30 -11.69 -8.97
N ILE A 282 -1.20 -11.90 -8.24
CA ILE A 282 0.03 -11.14 -8.44
C ILE A 282 1.02 -12.00 -9.21
N VAL A 283 1.66 -11.42 -10.22
CA VAL A 283 2.78 -11.98 -10.96
C VAL A 283 4.01 -11.11 -10.70
N THR A 284 4.97 -11.62 -9.93
CA THR A 284 6.23 -10.91 -9.69
C THR A 284 7.27 -11.35 -10.71
N LEU A 285 7.87 -10.37 -11.36
CA LEU A 285 8.82 -10.60 -12.45
C LEU A 285 10.24 -10.76 -11.91
N ASN A 286 11.06 -11.57 -12.58
CA ASN A 286 12.50 -11.50 -12.49
C ASN A 286 13.05 -10.64 -13.63
N ASN A 287 12.89 -9.32 -13.50
CA ASN A 287 13.33 -8.37 -14.52
C ASN A 287 14.86 -8.20 -14.56
N SER A 288 15.61 -8.68 -13.57
CA SER A 288 17.08 -8.77 -13.59
C SER A 288 17.62 -9.80 -14.59
N HIS A 289 16.76 -10.68 -15.11
CA HIS A 289 17.11 -11.61 -16.19
C HIS A 289 17.66 -10.88 -17.42
N PHE A 290 17.09 -9.71 -17.74
CA PHE A 290 17.62 -8.83 -18.78
C PHE A 290 18.54 -7.80 -18.14
N SER A 291 19.87 -8.05 -18.22
CA SER A 291 20.89 -7.18 -17.62
C SER A 291 20.75 -5.75 -18.14
N GLY A 292 20.70 -4.78 -17.21
CA GLY A 292 20.54 -3.36 -17.51
C GLY A 292 19.09 -2.84 -17.42
N THR A 293 18.12 -3.68 -17.09
CA THR A 293 16.74 -3.23 -16.85
C THR A 293 16.70 -2.07 -15.84
N GLY A 294 15.98 -1.01 -16.18
CA GLY A 294 15.91 0.24 -15.42
C GLY A 294 17.01 1.27 -15.72
N PHE A 295 18.09 0.88 -16.41
CA PHE A 295 19.22 1.75 -16.74
C PHE A 295 19.55 1.79 -18.23
N ASP A 296 19.17 0.77 -18.97
CA ASP A 296 19.38 0.68 -20.41
C ASP A 296 18.04 0.53 -21.13
N ILE A 297 17.75 1.47 -22.04
CA ILE A 297 16.49 1.50 -22.79
C ILE A 297 16.26 0.21 -23.59
N LYS A 298 17.31 -0.41 -24.13
CA LYS A 298 17.16 -1.66 -24.89
C LYS A 298 16.70 -2.80 -24.01
N SER A 299 17.25 -2.90 -22.81
CA SER A 299 16.85 -3.92 -21.83
C SER A 299 15.40 -3.71 -21.37
N ASN A 300 14.98 -2.46 -21.17
CA ASN A 300 13.59 -2.13 -20.85
C ASN A 300 12.64 -2.51 -22.02
N VAL A 301 13.04 -2.22 -23.25
CA VAL A 301 12.28 -2.61 -24.47
C VAL A 301 12.16 -4.12 -24.58
N ILE A 302 13.26 -4.86 -24.34
CA ILE A 302 13.25 -6.33 -24.35
C ILE A 302 12.32 -6.86 -23.25
N LEU A 303 12.39 -6.32 -22.03
CA LEU A 303 11.49 -6.69 -20.94
C LEU A 303 10.02 -6.43 -21.33
N ALA A 304 9.71 -5.28 -21.90
CA ALA A 304 8.34 -4.97 -22.33
C ALA A 304 7.83 -5.97 -23.39
N GLN A 305 8.68 -6.34 -24.36
CA GLN A 305 8.37 -7.37 -25.36
C GLN A 305 8.21 -8.75 -24.73
N ASP A 306 9.05 -9.10 -23.76
CA ASP A 306 8.97 -10.36 -23.04
C ASP A 306 7.66 -10.47 -22.25
N VAL A 307 7.30 -9.41 -21.55
CA VAL A 307 6.04 -9.36 -20.78
C VAL A 307 4.83 -9.60 -21.69
N VAL A 308 4.79 -8.92 -22.82
CA VAL A 308 3.63 -9.01 -23.75
C VAL A 308 3.59 -10.33 -24.50
N ASN A 309 4.74 -10.81 -24.99
CA ASN A 309 4.78 -11.93 -25.91
C ASN A 309 5.01 -13.29 -25.24
N ASN A 310 5.53 -13.30 -23.99
CA ASN A 310 5.86 -14.53 -23.29
C ASN A 310 5.18 -14.64 -21.93
N VAL A 311 5.30 -13.62 -21.05
CA VAL A 311 4.74 -13.72 -19.70
C VAL A 311 3.22 -13.71 -19.71
N ILE A 312 2.55 -12.73 -20.34
CA ILE A 312 1.08 -12.66 -20.42
C ILE A 312 0.50 -13.96 -21.01
N PRO A 313 0.96 -14.44 -22.19
CA PRO A 313 0.45 -15.70 -22.75
C PRO A 313 0.71 -16.91 -21.86
N PHE A 314 1.84 -16.96 -21.14
CA PHE A 314 2.12 -18.02 -20.19
C PHE A 314 1.12 -18.01 -19.02
N ILE A 315 0.85 -16.84 -18.45
CA ILE A 315 -0.10 -16.69 -17.33
C ILE A 315 -1.52 -17.04 -17.78
N GLU A 316 -1.97 -16.52 -18.92
CA GLU A 316 -3.31 -16.82 -19.46
C GLU A 316 -3.52 -18.30 -19.80
N LYS A 317 -2.45 -19.01 -20.18
CA LYS A 317 -2.49 -20.44 -20.47
C LYS A 317 -2.55 -21.30 -19.21
N ASN A 318 -1.81 -20.94 -18.17
CA ASN A 318 -1.59 -21.80 -17.00
C ASN A 318 -2.45 -21.43 -15.79
N TYR A 319 -2.94 -20.18 -15.74
CA TYR A 319 -3.76 -19.65 -14.65
C TYR A 319 -5.11 -19.15 -15.17
N LYS A 320 -6.11 -19.17 -14.30
CA LYS A 320 -7.46 -18.72 -14.68
C LYS A 320 -7.57 -17.20 -14.48
N VAL A 321 -7.14 -16.45 -15.46
CA VAL A 321 -7.15 -14.98 -15.47
C VAL A 321 -8.02 -14.42 -16.59
N SER A 322 -8.46 -13.18 -16.41
CA SER A 322 -9.09 -12.41 -17.48
C SER A 322 -8.06 -12.14 -18.59
N THR A 323 -8.51 -12.25 -19.84
CA THR A 323 -7.71 -11.86 -21.02
C THR A 323 -7.97 -10.42 -21.45
N ASP A 324 -8.90 -9.71 -20.78
CA ASP A 324 -9.17 -8.29 -21.06
C ASP A 324 -8.02 -7.43 -20.51
N PRO A 325 -7.38 -6.58 -21.31
CA PRO A 325 -6.39 -5.62 -20.84
C PRO A 325 -6.86 -4.72 -19.69
N LYS A 326 -8.17 -4.44 -19.58
CA LYS A 326 -8.74 -3.67 -18.48
C LYS A 326 -8.65 -4.37 -17.12
N ASP A 327 -8.45 -5.68 -17.12
CA ASP A 327 -8.26 -6.50 -15.92
C ASP A 327 -6.78 -6.81 -15.65
N ARG A 328 -5.86 -6.08 -16.32
CA ARG A 328 -4.41 -6.19 -16.11
C ARG A 328 -3.81 -4.87 -15.66
N ALA A 329 -2.96 -4.96 -14.63
CA ALA A 329 -2.16 -3.86 -14.13
C ALA A 329 -0.67 -4.20 -14.24
N TYR A 330 0.16 -3.21 -14.53
CA TYR A 330 1.60 -3.31 -14.48
C TYR A 330 2.15 -2.23 -13.56
N ALA A 331 2.95 -2.61 -12.59
CA ALA A 331 3.62 -1.65 -11.73
C ALA A 331 5.07 -2.07 -11.44
N GLY A 332 5.89 -1.10 -11.08
CA GLY A 332 7.27 -1.36 -10.70
C GLY A 332 7.83 -0.29 -9.80
N LEU A 333 8.86 -0.67 -9.03
CA LEU A 333 9.58 0.23 -8.14
C LEU A 333 11.00 0.48 -8.64
N SER A 334 11.53 1.70 -8.43
CA SER A 334 12.92 2.03 -8.77
C SER A 334 13.27 1.70 -10.24
N ALA A 335 14.26 0.85 -10.48
CA ALA A 335 14.58 0.34 -11.82
C ALA A 335 13.38 -0.34 -12.51
N GLY A 336 12.57 -1.10 -11.76
CA GLY A 336 11.31 -1.65 -12.23
C GLY A 336 10.25 -0.59 -12.55
N GLY A 337 10.28 0.55 -11.86
CA GLY A 337 9.43 1.71 -12.17
C GLY A 337 9.83 2.39 -13.48
N VAL A 338 11.14 2.50 -13.75
CA VAL A 338 11.63 2.95 -15.09
C VAL A 338 11.21 1.98 -16.17
N ALA A 339 11.31 0.67 -15.92
CA ALA A 339 10.82 -0.32 -16.86
C ALA A 339 9.30 -0.24 -17.06
N ALA A 340 8.53 0.10 -15.98
CA ALA A 340 7.09 0.27 -16.07
C ALA A 340 6.70 1.44 -17.00
N SER A 341 7.44 2.56 -16.98
CA SER A 341 7.21 3.64 -17.94
C SER A 341 7.45 3.17 -19.37
N THR A 342 8.50 2.38 -19.63
CA THR A 342 8.76 1.82 -20.95
C THR A 342 7.67 0.84 -21.39
N VAL A 343 7.14 0.00 -20.49
CA VAL A 343 6.00 -0.87 -20.81
C VAL A 343 4.76 -0.04 -21.17
N MET A 344 4.51 1.04 -20.43
CA MET A 344 3.41 1.97 -20.70
C MET A 344 3.54 2.63 -22.08
N GLU A 345 4.75 2.99 -22.50
CA GLU A 345 5.03 3.61 -23.80
C GLU A 345 4.89 2.62 -24.96
N ILE A 346 5.42 1.41 -24.81
CA ILE A 346 5.51 0.42 -25.90
C ILE A 346 4.27 -0.43 -26.02
N ALA A 347 3.65 -0.77 -24.89
CA ALA A 347 2.54 -1.72 -24.85
C ALA A 347 1.31 -1.18 -24.09
N PRO A 348 0.85 0.07 -24.36
CA PRO A 348 -0.27 0.67 -23.63
C PRO A 348 -1.56 -0.15 -23.77
N ASP A 349 -1.76 -0.82 -24.89
CA ASP A 349 -2.97 -1.61 -25.16
C ASP A 349 -3.02 -2.94 -24.39
N SER A 350 -1.91 -3.36 -23.77
CA SER A 350 -1.83 -4.62 -23.01
C SER A 350 -2.34 -4.50 -21.57
N PHE A 351 -2.51 -3.27 -21.07
CA PHE A 351 -2.87 -2.99 -19.67
C PHE A 351 -3.91 -1.89 -19.56
N GLY A 352 -4.72 -1.93 -18.51
CA GLY A 352 -5.63 -0.84 -18.12
C GLY A 352 -5.01 0.12 -17.11
N TYR A 353 -4.01 -0.34 -16.36
CA TYR A 353 -3.44 0.34 -15.19
C TYR A 353 -1.92 0.30 -15.21
N PHE A 354 -1.28 1.43 -14.89
CA PHE A 354 0.16 1.54 -14.74
C PHE A 354 0.53 2.19 -13.42
N GLY A 355 1.50 1.59 -12.70
CA GLY A 355 2.06 2.10 -11.45
C GLY A 355 3.57 2.36 -11.59
N ILE A 356 4.00 3.62 -11.48
CA ILE A 356 5.40 4.04 -11.56
C ILE A 356 5.81 4.54 -10.18
N ILE A 357 6.59 3.73 -9.46
CA ILE A 357 6.89 3.97 -8.06
C ILE A 357 8.39 4.27 -7.90
N SER A 358 8.73 5.40 -7.26
CA SER A 358 10.10 5.77 -6.91
C SER A 358 11.09 5.70 -8.07
N ALA A 359 10.66 6.12 -9.25
CA ALA A 359 11.43 5.98 -10.48
C ALA A 359 12.00 7.32 -10.96
N ALA A 360 13.28 7.31 -11.37
CA ALA A 360 13.90 8.41 -12.06
C ALA A 360 13.59 8.30 -13.56
N VAL A 361 12.41 8.78 -13.95
CA VAL A 361 11.91 8.67 -15.33
C VAL A 361 12.17 9.95 -16.10
N GLN A 362 12.76 9.80 -17.27
CA GLN A 362 12.87 10.84 -18.29
C GLN A 362 12.18 10.33 -19.56
N ILE A 363 11.21 11.07 -20.05
CA ILE A 363 10.49 10.72 -21.25
C ILE A 363 10.87 11.73 -22.35
N ASP A 364 11.38 11.22 -23.46
CA ASP A 364 11.70 12.05 -24.62
C ASP A 364 10.42 12.47 -25.36
N ASP A 365 10.40 13.71 -25.84
CA ASP A 365 9.25 14.24 -26.59
C ASP A 365 8.93 13.44 -27.86
N GLU A 366 9.93 12.82 -28.47
CA GLU A 366 9.77 12.00 -29.66
C GLU A 366 8.96 10.72 -29.44
N VAL A 367 8.86 10.25 -28.18
CA VAL A 367 8.09 9.04 -27.83
C VAL A 367 6.60 9.34 -27.74
N PHE A 368 6.21 10.55 -27.31
CA PHE A 368 4.82 10.95 -27.13
C PHE A 368 4.16 11.34 -28.47
N THR A 369 3.87 10.35 -29.28
CA THR A 369 3.09 10.53 -30.51
C THR A 369 1.60 10.74 -30.21
N ASP A 370 0.84 11.38 -31.11
CA ASP A 370 -0.61 11.55 -30.98
C ASP A 370 -1.33 10.20 -30.73
N GLU A 371 -0.83 9.11 -31.33
CA GLU A 371 -1.37 7.77 -31.13
C GLU A 371 -1.15 7.28 -29.69
N LEU A 372 0.06 7.42 -29.15
CA LEU A 372 0.36 7.04 -27.77
C LEU A 372 -0.44 7.88 -26.77
N ILE A 373 -0.49 9.20 -26.96
CA ILE A 373 -1.26 10.12 -26.11
C ILE A 373 -2.73 9.68 -26.05
N SER A 374 -3.35 9.43 -27.22
CA SER A 374 -4.74 8.97 -27.30
C SER A 374 -4.99 7.66 -26.54
N LYS A 375 -4.02 6.73 -26.56
CA LYS A 375 -4.09 5.48 -25.80
C LYS A 375 -3.96 5.73 -24.30
N LEU A 376 -2.99 6.55 -23.88
CA LEU A 376 -2.73 6.84 -22.47
C LEU A 376 -3.89 7.59 -21.79
N GLN A 377 -4.61 8.45 -22.53
CA GLN A 377 -5.83 9.11 -22.04
C GLN A 377 -6.95 8.13 -21.62
N THR A 378 -6.87 6.87 -22.01
CA THR A 378 -7.81 5.81 -21.61
C THR A 378 -7.31 4.93 -20.47
N LYS A 379 -6.11 5.20 -19.93
CA LYS A 379 -5.48 4.39 -18.89
C LYS A 379 -5.56 5.06 -17.53
N LYS A 380 -5.46 4.26 -16.48
CA LYS A 380 -5.25 4.77 -15.12
C LYS A 380 -3.76 4.70 -14.80
N ILE A 381 -3.16 5.86 -14.58
CA ILE A 381 -1.73 6.01 -14.33
C ILE A 381 -1.55 6.48 -12.90
N TYR A 382 -0.81 5.72 -12.10
CA TYR A 382 -0.45 6.05 -10.73
C TYR A 382 1.05 6.29 -10.62
N LEU A 383 1.40 7.40 -10.00
CA LEU A 383 2.78 7.80 -9.77
C LEU A 383 2.98 8.04 -8.27
N SER A 384 4.05 7.53 -7.72
CA SER A 384 4.35 7.73 -6.30
C SER A 384 5.85 7.70 -6.03
N ALA A 385 6.27 8.45 -5.03
CA ALA A 385 7.61 8.38 -4.44
C ALA A 385 7.57 8.81 -2.99
N GLY A 386 8.63 8.53 -2.24
CA GLY A 386 8.76 8.95 -0.84
C GLY A 386 9.06 10.44 -0.70
N THR A 387 8.74 10.99 0.47
CA THR A 387 9.01 12.41 0.81
C THR A 387 10.48 12.80 0.68
N VAL A 388 11.40 11.84 0.83
CA VAL A 388 12.86 12.03 0.71
C VAL A 388 13.46 11.04 -0.28
N ASP A 389 12.73 10.73 -1.33
CA ASP A 389 13.12 9.78 -2.37
C ASP A 389 13.68 10.51 -3.60
N PHE A 390 14.79 10.05 -4.15
CA PHE A 390 15.36 10.63 -5.37
C PHE A 390 14.45 10.44 -6.60
N GLY A 391 13.54 9.48 -6.60
CA GLY A 391 12.52 9.33 -7.63
C GLY A 391 11.52 10.47 -7.63
N LEU A 392 11.33 11.17 -6.50
CA LEU A 392 10.46 12.33 -6.40
C LEU A 392 11.05 13.54 -7.11
N ILE A 393 12.29 13.92 -6.73
CA ILE A 393 13.04 15.06 -7.26
C ILE A 393 14.48 14.63 -7.47
N ASN A 394 15.04 14.81 -8.66
CA ASN A 394 16.41 14.45 -8.93
C ASN A 394 17.09 15.42 -9.92
N SER A 395 17.74 16.43 -9.37
CA SER A 395 18.47 17.41 -10.17
C SER A 395 19.73 16.83 -10.84
N PHE A 396 20.30 15.76 -10.28
CA PHE A 396 21.53 15.16 -10.81
C PHE A 396 21.26 14.32 -12.07
N PHE A 397 20.27 13.43 -12.04
CA PHE A 397 19.91 12.60 -13.21
C PHE A 397 19.03 13.33 -14.22
N LYS A 398 18.53 14.52 -13.87
CA LYS A 398 17.52 15.24 -14.66
C LYS A 398 16.36 14.33 -15.05
N ALA A 399 15.92 13.54 -14.12
CA ALA A 399 14.87 12.55 -14.26
C ALA A 399 14.19 12.38 -12.90
N SER A 400 12.90 12.62 -12.82
CA SER A 400 12.11 12.46 -11.59
C SER A 400 10.62 12.56 -11.91
N ILE A 401 9.81 12.19 -10.96
CA ILE A 401 8.36 12.30 -11.12
C ILE A 401 7.95 13.77 -11.21
N LEU A 402 8.33 14.61 -10.24
CA LEU A 402 7.87 16.01 -10.16
C LEU A 402 8.41 16.90 -11.28
N ASP A 403 9.69 16.73 -11.66
CA ASP A 403 10.34 17.68 -12.56
C ASP A 403 10.19 17.30 -14.04
N PHE A 404 9.92 16.02 -14.32
CA PHE A 404 9.91 15.51 -15.71
C PHE A 404 8.62 14.77 -16.06
N MET A 405 8.16 13.82 -15.23
CA MET A 405 7.01 12.98 -15.58
C MET A 405 5.69 13.76 -15.53
N LEU A 406 5.38 14.40 -14.39
CA LEU A 406 4.12 15.13 -14.24
C LEU A 406 3.97 16.28 -15.24
N PRO A 407 4.99 17.16 -15.46
CA PRO A 407 4.87 18.22 -16.47
C PRO A 407 4.62 17.71 -17.87
N LYS A 408 5.14 16.52 -18.22
CA LYS A 408 4.90 15.90 -19.52
C LYS A 408 3.47 15.39 -19.65
N LEU A 409 2.95 14.69 -18.66
CA LEU A 409 1.56 14.20 -18.66
C LEU A 409 0.57 15.37 -18.68
N ASP A 410 0.84 16.44 -17.92
CA ASP A 410 0.03 17.67 -17.90
C ASP A 410 -0.01 18.35 -19.28
N ALA A 411 1.15 18.47 -19.94
CA ALA A 411 1.25 19.10 -21.26
C ALA A 411 0.40 18.38 -22.32
N GLU A 412 0.26 17.05 -22.19
CA GLU A 412 -0.49 16.21 -23.13
C GLU A 412 -1.93 15.91 -22.67
N ASN A 413 -2.38 16.52 -21.55
CA ASN A 413 -3.69 16.29 -20.93
C ASN A 413 -3.98 14.80 -20.68
N ILE A 414 -2.98 14.07 -20.16
CA ILE A 414 -3.10 12.69 -19.74
C ILE A 414 -3.40 12.67 -18.25
N ASP A 415 -4.53 12.07 -17.85
CA ASP A 415 -4.94 11.95 -16.45
C ASP A 415 -4.04 10.98 -15.69
N TYR A 416 -3.68 11.37 -14.46
CA TYR A 416 -2.92 10.54 -13.54
C TYR A 416 -3.34 10.78 -12.09
N THR A 417 -3.00 9.81 -11.23
CA THR A 417 -3.02 10.02 -9.77
C THR A 417 -1.58 10.08 -9.28
N PHE A 418 -1.25 11.12 -8.54
CA PHE A 418 0.06 11.29 -7.93
C PHE A 418 -0.03 11.40 -6.41
N GLU A 419 0.79 10.63 -5.71
CA GLU A 419 0.84 10.63 -4.25
C GLU A 419 2.28 10.60 -3.74
N ILE A 420 2.55 11.34 -2.68
CA ILE A 420 3.82 11.31 -1.96
C ILE A 420 3.64 10.48 -0.68
N GLN A 421 4.35 9.36 -0.60
CA GLN A 421 4.39 8.50 0.58
C GLN A 421 5.37 9.03 1.63
N ASN A 422 5.13 8.74 2.90
CA ASN A 422 6.13 9.00 3.94
C ASN A 422 7.26 7.97 3.83
N GLY A 423 8.48 8.44 3.56
CA GLY A 423 9.63 7.55 3.46
C GLY A 423 10.66 8.02 2.45
N GLY A 424 11.67 7.19 2.23
CA GLY A 424 12.73 7.37 1.25
C GLY A 424 12.61 6.39 0.09
N HIS A 425 13.75 6.00 -0.46
CA HIS A 425 13.83 4.99 -1.52
C HIS A 425 13.91 3.59 -0.91
N ASP A 426 12.80 3.11 -0.34
CA ASP A 426 12.77 1.89 0.46
C ASP A 426 11.41 1.19 0.49
N TRP A 427 11.38 0.00 1.10
CA TRP A 427 10.19 -0.84 1.17
C TRP A 427 9.02 -0.21 1.94
N ASN A 428 9.24 0.72 2.89
CA ASN A 428 8.12 1.40 3.57
C ASN A 428 7.35 2.27 2.58
N THR A 429 8.07 3.05 1.76
CA THR A 429 7.49 3.83 0.66
C THR A 429 6.77 2.93 -0.33
N TRP A 430 7.42 1.85 -0.78
CA TRP A 430 6.88 1.00 -1.84
C TRP A 430 5.68 0.18 -1.40
N ARG A 431 5.63 -0.27 -0.15
CA ARG A 431 4.45 -0.92 0.44
C ARG A 431 3.25 0.03 0.51
N GLY A 432 3.49 1.28 0.98
CA GLY A 432 2.46 2.31 1.01
C GLY A 432 1.91 2.61 -0.39
N ALA A 433 2.81 2.86 -1.34
CA ALA A 433 2.45 3.13 -2.73
C ALA A 433 1.68 1.96 -3.37
N PHE A 434 2.12 0.72 -3.14
CA PHE A 434 1.38 -0.45 -3.64
C PHE A 434 0.02 -0.61 -2.98
N THR A 435 -0.09 -0.29 -1.69
CA THR A 435 -1.38 -0.31 -0.98
C THR A 435 -2.37 0.68 -1.61
N THR A 436 -1.95 1.95 -1.82
CA THR A 436 -2.79 2.95 -2.50
C THR A 436 -3.10 2.52 -3.93
N PHE A 437 -2.11 2.05 -4.70
CA PHE A 437 -2.34 1.58 -6.06
C PHE A 437 -3.38 0.46 -6.10
N ALA A 438 -3.24 -0.55 -5.25
CA ALA A 438 -4.15 -1.70 -5.21
C ALA A 438 -5.56 -1.32 -4.71
N LYS A 439 -5.65 -0.46 -3.69
CA LYS A 439 -6.90 -0.08 -3.04
C LYS A 439 -7.68 0.96 -3.85
N ASP A 440 -7.00 2.05 -4.24
CA ASP A 440 -7.68 3.26 -4.69
C ASP A 440 -7.65 3.43 -6.22
N ILE A 441 -6.76 2.72 -6.92
CA ILE A 441 -6.59 2.84 -8.37
C ILE A 441 -7.06 1.60 -9.12
N LEU A 442 -6.62 0.38 -8.67
CA LEU A 442 -6.93 -0.84 -9.39
C LEU A 442 -8.40 -1.17 -9.34
N TRP A 443 -8.94 -1.50 -10.51
CA TRP A 443 -10.30 -1.97 -10.70
C TRP A 443 -11.38 -0.97 -10.25
N ASN A 444 -10.99 0.21 -9.78
CA ASN A 444 -11.89 1.32 -9.56
C ASN A 444 -12.26 1.89 -10.92
N GLN A 445 -13.26 1.32 -11.54
CA GLN A 445 -13.90 1.95 -12.68
C GLN A 445 -14.55 3.23 -12.16
N GLU A 446 -14.50 4.30 -12.94
CA GLU A 446 -15.31 5.49 -12.68
C GLU A 446 -16.69 5.00 -12.31
N ASN A 447 -17.25 5.51 -11.21
CA ASN A 447 -18.63 5.20 -10.83
C ASN A 447 -19.50 5.51 -12.03
N ILE A 448 -19.80 4.49 -12.83
CA ILE A 448 -20.73 4.64 -13.95
C ILE A 448 -22.05 5.03 -13.31
N GLU A 449 -22.49 6.26 -13.57
CA GLU A 449 -23.84 6.64 -13.18
C GLU A 449 -24.80 5.93 -14.12
N TYR A 450 -25.36 4.84 -13.65
CA TYR A 450 -26.44 4.16 -14.31
C TYR A 450 -27.75 4.90 -14.11
N CYS A 451 -28.68 4.71 -15.05
CA CYS A 451 -29.97 5.37 -15.01
C CYS A 451 -31.05 4.48 -14.41
N ILE A 452 -31.96 5.08 -13.63
CA ILE A 452 -33.26 4.47 -13.33
C ILE A 452 -34.12 4.66 -14.56
N THR A 453 -34.43 3.57 -15.25
CA THR A 453 -35.21 3.58 -16.50
C THR A 453 -36.74 3.52 -16.27
N ASP A 454 -37.17 3.04 -15.10
CA ASP A 454 -38.56 3.01 -14.69
C ASP A 454 -38.69 2.99 -13.17
N GLY A 455 -39.63 3.69 -12.60
CA GLY A 455 -39.89 3.71 -11.17
C GLY A 455 -39.19 4.84 -10.40
N ALA A 456 -38.49 5.76 -11.07
CA ALA A 456 -37.88 6.92 -10.41
C ALA A 456 -38.95 7.86 -9.79
N ASN A 457 -38.61 8.43 -8.62
CA ASN A 457 -39.37 9.47 -7.91
C ASN A 457 -40.85 9.09 -7.68
N LYS A 458 -41.14 7.81 -7.43
CA LYS A 458 -42.52 7.33 -7.23
C LYS A 458 -43.06 7.72 -5.87
N ASN A 459 -44.37 8.08 -5.86
CA ASN A 459 -45.20 8.12 -4.66
C ASN A 459 -45.93 6.79 -4.55
N ILE A 460 -45.79 6.10 -3.43
CA ILE A 460 -46.46 4.84 -3.14
C ILE A 460 -47.17 4.94 -1.78
N LYS A 461 -48.21 4.13 -1.58
CA LYS A 461 -48.85 4.01 -0.27
C LYS A 461 -48.11 2.99 0.59
N GLN A 462 -48.15 3.19 1.90
CA GLN A 462 -47.64 2.20 2.84
C GLN A 462 -48.31 0.84 2.59
N GLY A 463 -47.52 -0.22 2.39
CA GLY A 463 -48.01 -1.56 2.07
C GLY A 463 -48.23 -1.83 0.58
N GLU A 464 -47.91 -0.93 -0.32
CA GLU A 464 -47.79 -1.19 -1.75
C GLU A 464 -46.40 -1.71 -2.12
N GLU A 465 -46.29 -2.39 -3.26
CA GLU A 465 -45.01 -2.84 -3.83
C GLU A 465 -44.35 -1.71 -4.62
N LEU A 466 -43.02 -1.56 -4.51
CA LEU A 466 -42.26 -0.65 -5.36
C LEU A 466 -41.39 -1.44 -6.34
N LYS A 467 -41.54 -1.13 -7.62
CA LYS A 467 -40.74 -1.70 -8.70
C LYS A 467 -39.87 -0.62 -9.33
N ILE A 468 -38.54 -0.90 -9.39
CA ILE A 468 -37.53 -0.05 -10.00
C ILE A 468 -36.81 -0.82 -11.10
N LYS A 469 -36.61 -0.20 -12.26
CA LYS A 469 -35.75 -0.74 -13.33
C LYS A 469 -34.59 0.18 -13.61
N THR A 470 -33.49 -0.42 -14.00
CA THR A 470 -32.25 0.29 -14.34
C THR A 470 -31.71 -0.19 -15.68
N ASP A 471 -30.67 0.47 -16.18
CA ASP A 471 -29.84 0.01 -17.28
C ASP A 471 -28.60 -0.79 -16.80
N ILE A 472 -28.50 -1.09 -15.50
CA ILE A 472 -27.44 -1.94 -14.94
C ILE A 472 -27.64 -3.39 -15.39
N PRO A 473 -26.62 -4.04 -16.00
CA PRO A 473 -26.63 -5.48 -16.23
C PRO A 473 -26.77 -6.27 -14.92
N SER A 474 -27.67 -7.26 -14.88
CA SER A 474 -27.92 -8.02 -13.64
C SER A 474 -26.70 -8.78 -13.11
N SER A 475 -25.74 -9.11 -13.97
CA SER A 475 -24.47 -9.72 -13.58
C SER A 475 -23.57 -8.81 -12.74
N LEU A 476 -23.81 -7.50 -12.77
CA LEU A 476 -23.04 -6.50 -12.03
C LEU A 476 -23.65 -6.13 -10.68
N PHE A 477 -24.86 -6.64 -10.35
CA PHE A 477 -25.55 -6.30 -9.11
C PHE A 477 -24.75 -6.71 -7.87
N LYS A 478 -24.53 -5.75 -6.96
CA LYS A 478 -23.81 -5.98 -5.69
C LYS A 478 -24.77 -5.92 -4.49
N MET A 479 -25.42 -4.80 -4.27
CA MET A 479 -26.30 -4.59 -3.11
C MET A 479 -27.34 -3.50 -3.34
N LEU A 480 -28.32 -3.43 -2.45
CA LEU A 480 -29.32 -2.39 -2.37
C LEU A 480 -29.23 -1.64 -1.04
N ILE A 481 -29.25 -0.33 -1.10
CA ILE A 481 -29.21 0.56 0.06
C ILE A 481 -30.49 1.40 0.07
N ILE A 482 -31.14 1.56 1.22
CA ILE A 482 -32.23 2.52 1.44
C ILE A 482 -31.90 3.33 2.68
N ASP A 483 -31.88 4.67 2.56
CA ASP A 483 -31.56 5.61 3.64
C ASP A 483 -30.26 5.25 4.37
N ASP A 484 -29.19 5.03 3.61
CA ASP A 484 -27.85 4.66 4.08
C ASP A 484 -27.77 3.29 4.81
N GLN A 485 -28.85 2.46 4.73
CA GLN A 485 -28.85 1.12 5.28
C GLN A 485 -28.87 0.06 4.18
N GLU A 486 -27.92 -0.88 4.24
CA GLU A 486 -27.94 -2.05 3.37
C GLU A 486 -29.17 -2.90 3.66
N ILE A 487 -29.91 -3.27 2.62
CA ILE A 487 -31.09 -4.12 2.72
C ILE A 487 -30.69 -5.58 2.47
N ASP A 488 -30.99 -6.44 3.46
CA ASP A 488 -30.72 -7.87 3.35
C ASP A 488 -31.29 -8.44 2.03
N ARG A 489 -30.45 -9.19 1.33
CA ARG A 489 -30.73 -9.74 -0.01
C ARG A 489 -32.00 -10.59 -0.07
N SER A 490 -32.43 -11.18 1.03
CA SER A 490 -33.65 -11.99 1.14
C SER A 490 -34.93 -11.17 1.18
N LYS A 491 -34.86 -9.85 1.39
CA LYS A 491 -36.04 -8.98 1.56
C LYS A 491 -36.55 -8.36 0.27
N TYR A 492 -35.88 -8.56 -0.85
CA TYR A 492 -36.26 -8.01 -2.16
C TYR A 492 -35.89 -8.97 -3.29
N THR A 493 -36.48 -8.77 -4.47
CA THR A 493 -36.16 -9.55 -5.66
C THR A 493 -35.37 -8.73 -6.68
N VAL A 494 -34.41 -9.37 -7.34
CA VAL A 494 -33.67 -8.85 -8.49
C VAL A 494 -33.91 -9.80 -9.65
N SER A 495 -34.27 -9.29 -10.82
CA SER A 495 -34.61 -10.08 -12.01
C SER A 495 -34.35 -9.32 -13.31
N GLY A 496 -34.33 -10.04 -14.44
CA GLY A 496 -34.13 -9.51 -15.79
C GLY A 496 -32.65 -9.54 -16.23
N ASP A 497 -32.37 -9.30 -17.51
CA ASP A 497 -31.03 -9.12 -18.06
C ASP A 497 -30.43 -7.78 -17.60
N LEU A 498 -31.25 -6.75 -17.54
CA LEU A 498 -31.03 -5.50 -16.83
C LEU A 498 -31.78 -5.54 -15.50
N ILE A 499 -31.21 -4.96 -14.46
CA ILE A 499 -31.74 -5.02 -13.11
C ILE A 499 -33.16 -4.46 -13.04
N THR A 500 -34.05 -5.33 -12.60
CA THR A 500 -35.36 -4.97 -12.09
C THR A 500 -35.41 -5.35 -10.62
N ILE A 501 -35.55 -4.37 -9.72
CA ILE A 501 -35.72 -4.58 -8.28
C ILE A 501 -37.22 -4.46 -7.94
N ILE A 502 -37.69 -5.40 -7.12
CA ILE A 502 -39.03 -5.36 -6.53
C ILE A 502 -38.89 -5.35 -5.02
N LEU A 503 -39.34 -4.26 -4.39
CA LEU A 503 -39.45 -4.13 -2.94
C LEU A 503 -40.87 -4.56 -2.57
N PRO A 504 -41.05 -5.70 -1.90
CA PRO A 504 -42.36 -6.19 -1.55
C PRO A 504 -43.02 -5.31 -0.49
N LYS A 505 -44.36 -5.38 -0.42
CA LYS A 505 -45.15 -4.60 0.53
C LYS A 505 -44.70 -4.78 2.00
N GLU A 506 -44.21 -5.97 2.35
CA GLU A 506 -43.70 -6.29 3.69
C GLU A 506 -42.49 -5.43 4.04
N LEU A 507 -41.57 -5.22 3.10
CA LEU A 507 -40.41 -4.33 3.30
C LEU A 507 -40.87 -2.86 3.35
N ILE A 508 -41.70 -2.42 2.41
CA ILE A 508 -42.23 -1.05 2.37
C ILE A 508 -42.98 -0.70 3.66
N SER A 509 -43.69 -1.65 4.25
CA SER A 509 -44.42 -1.44 5.51
C SER A 509 -43.49 -1.23 6.73
N THR A 510 -42.20 -1.58 6.63
CA THR A 510 -41.22 -1.34 7.69
C THR A 510 -40.57 0.03 7.62
N LEU A 511 -40.70 0.73 6.49
CA LEU A 511 -40.14 2.05 6.28
C LEU A 511 -41.12 3.12 6.83
N THR A 512 -40.58 4.30 7.13
CA THR A 512 -41.39 5.43 7.64
C THR A 512 -42.22 6.05 6.53
N ILE A 513 -43.27 6.80 6.92
CA ILE A 513 -43.95 7.68 5.97
C ILE A 513 -43.06 8.86 5.67
N GLY A 514 -42.88 9.21 4.40
CA GLY A 514 -41.98 10.28 3.96
C GLY A 514 -41.12 9.89 2.76
N GLU A 515 -40.14 10.73 2.50
CA GLU A 515 -39.18 10.54 1.41
C GLU A 515 -38.05 9.58 1.83
N HIS A 516 -37.67 8.70 0.90
CA HIS A 516 -36.62 7.71 1.04
C HIS A 516 -35.67 7.79 -0.16
N ILE A 517 -34.38 7.54 0.06
CA ILE A 517 -33.36 7.43 -0.97
C ILE A 517 -33.04 5.95 -1.19
N LEU A 518 -33.16 5.49 -2.43
CA LEU A 518 -32.78 4.15 -2.85
C LEU A 518 -31.57 4.21 -3.75
N VAL A 519 -30.53 3.44 -3.41
CA VAL A 519 -29.30 3.31 -4.19
C VAL A 519 -29.09 1.84 -4.54
N ILE A 520 -28.91 1.56 -5.82
CA ILE A 520 -28.56 0.25 -6.36
C ILE A 520 -27.07 0.27 -6.68
N ILE A 521 -26.29 -0.50 -5.96
CA ILE A 521 -24.85 -0.62 -6.16
C ILE A 521 -24.57 -1.77 -7.11
N ALA A 522 -23.76 -1.49 -8.12
CA ALA A 522 -23.18 -2.44 -9.04
C ALA A 522 -21.65 -2.53 -8.82
N ASN A 523 -21.01 -3.55 -9.39
CA ASN A 523 -19.55 -3.68 -9.32
C ASN A 523 -18.79 -2.50 -10.00
N GLU A 524 -19.45 -1.82 -10.95
CA GLU A 524 -18.83 -0.78 -11.79
C GLU A 524 -19.54 0.57 -11.69
N GLY A 525 -20.41 0.78 -10.69
CA GLY A 525 -21.15 2.03 -10.54
C GLY A 525 -22.43 1.87 -9.73
N GLN A 526 -23.29 2.87 -9.83
CA GLN A 526 -24.55 2.91 -9.08
C GLN A 526 -25.67 3.58 -9.84
N ALA A 527 -26.92 3.29 -9.45
CA ALA A 527 -28.10 4.05 -9.82
C ALA A 527 -28.85 4.48 -8.55
N ALA A 528 -29.30 5.71 -8.48
CA ALA A 528 -30.03 6.24 -7.33
C ALA A 528 -31.35 6.86 -7.74
N THR A 529 -32.34 6.76 -6.85
CA THR A 529 -33.62 7.46 -6.99
C THR A 529 -34.22 7.74 -5.62
N MET A 530 -35.13 8.69 -5.58
CA MET A 530 -36.00 8.93 -4.43
C MET A 530 -37.34 8.23 -4.63
N PHE A 531 -38.02 7.90 -3.54
CA PHE A 531 -39.42 7.52 -3.53
C PHE A 531 -40.08 8.02 -2.24
N ASN A 532 -41.37 8.25 -2.28
CA ASN A 532 -42.11 8.79 -1.14
C ASN A 532 -43.21 7.84 -0.72
N ILE A 533 -43.26 7.51 0.57
CA ILE A 533 -44.32 6.67 1.15
C ILE A 533 -45.40 7.56 1.77
N THR A 534 -46.61 7.39 1.34
CA THR A 534 -47.78 8.09 1.89
C THR A 534 -48.63 7.17 2.77
N ALA A 535 -49.35 7.72 3.74
CA ALA A 535 -50.24 6.95 4.57
C ALA A 535 -51.39 6.32 3.72
N ASP A 536 -51.77 5.11 4.06
CA ASP A 536 -53.00 4.52 3.48
C ASP A 536 -54.21 5.21 4.12
N THR A 537 -54.89 6.08 3.34
CA THR A 537 -56.05 6.86 3.80
C THR A 537 -57.31 6.03 3.98
N ASN A 538 -57.26 4.70 3.85
CA ASN A 538 -58.43 3.83 4.04
C ASN A 538 -58.69 3.41 5.50
N VAL A 539 -57.98 3.99 6.48
CA VAL A 539 -58.26 3.81 7.93
C VAL A 539 -58.64 5.16 8.55
N LEU A 540 -59.72 5.73 8.06
CA LEU A 540 -60.44 6.77 8.78
C LEU A 540 -61.91 6.39 8.84
N ASP A 541 -62.29 5.60 9.86
CA ASP A 541 -63.52 5.75 10.57
C ASP A 541 -63.34 5.27 12.01
N ILE A 542 -63.78 6.13 12.92
CA ILE A 542 -63.96 5.96 14.36
C ILE A 542 -62.74 6.34 15.24
N VAL A 543 -62.60 7.60 15.62
CA VAL A 543 -62.95 8.12 16.94
C VAL A 543 -62.88 9.65 16.91
N GLU A 544 -64.05 10.29 17.05
CA GLU A 544 -64.20 11.69 17.45
C GLU A 544 -63.82 11.92 18.91
N ASN A 545 -63.29 13.14 19.16
CA ASN A 545 -63.12 13.85 20.44
C ASN A 545 -61.86 13.60 21.28
N ASP A 546 -60.94 14.52 21.34
CA ASP A 546 -60.93 15.68 22.25
C ASP A 546 -59.69 16.56 22.14
N GLN A 547 -59.97 17.87 21.95
CA GLN A 547 -59.23 19.05 22.46
C GLN A 547 -57.71 19.22 22.26
N ILE A 548 -57.42 20.06 21.33
CA ILE A 548 -56.50 21.22 21.26
C ILE A 548 -55.57 21.43 22.50
N THR A 549 -54.26 21.41 22.26
CA THR A 549 -53.37 22.50 22.70
C THR A 549 -52.13 22.61 21.79
N LYS A 550 -51.98 23.80 21.22
CA LYS A 550 -50.78 24.23 20.50
C LYS A 550 -49.61 24.35 21.46
N GLN A 551 -48.49 23.74 21.12
CA GLN A 551 -47.19 24.23 21.59
C GLN A 551 -46.15 24.00 20.50
N SER A 552 -45.66 25.10 19.99
CA SER A 552 -44.51 25.20 19.10
C SER A 552 -43.26 24.79 19.84
N ALA A 553 -42.53 23.82 19.35
CA ALA A 553 -41.17 23.56 19.78
C ALA A 553 -40.24 23.57 18.56
N HIS A 554 -39.38 24.57 18.52
CA HIS A 554 -38.20 24.54 17.69
C HIS A 554 -37.33 23.36 18.10
N THR A 555 -37.10 22.45 17.18
CA THR A 555 -36.07 21.41 17.37
C THR A 555 -34.90 21.73 16.45
N ALA A 556 -33.79 22.10 17.06
CA ALA A 556 -32.52 22.20 16.40
C ALA A 556 -32.06 20.80 15.98
N VAL A 557 -31.78 20.61 14.71
CA VAL A 557 -31.19 19.37 14.19
C VAL A 557 -29.69 19.40 14.54
N LEU A 558 -29.29 18.53 15.43
CA LEU A 558 -27.89 18.22 15.68
C LEU A 558 -27.40 17.25 14.59
N ALA A 559 -26.39 17.66 13.85
CA ALA A 559 -25.72 16.80 12.88
C ALA A 559 -25.00 15.65 13.60
N PRO A 560 -25.05 14.42 13.08
CA PRO A 560 -24.26 13.33 13.62
C PRO A 560 -22.79 13.52 13.32
N LYS A 561 -21.94 13.32 14.32
CA LYS A 561 -20.49 13.15 14.16
C LYS A 561 -20.22 11.77 13.64
N THR A 562 -19.71 11.66 12.44
CA THR A 562 -19.06 10.44 11.94
C THR A 562 -17.63 10.78 11.56
N ASP A 563 -16.68 10.05 12.15
CA ASP A 563 -15.24 10.17 11.87
C ASP A 563 -14.79 9.24 10.71
N ASP A 564 -15.68 8.94 9.76
CA ASP A 564 -15.38 8.07 8.62
C ASP A 564 -15.31 8.90 7.32
N PRO A 565 -14.11 9.05 6.72
CA PRO A 565 -13.92 9.82 5.49
C PRO A 565 -14.55 9.18 4.24
N SER A 566 -14.94 7.90 4.26
CA SER A 566 -15.51 7.20 3.09
C SER A 566 -16.92 7.68 2.71
N LEU A 567 -17.62 8.38 3.61
CA LEU A 567 -18.95 8.92 3.38
C LEU A 567 -18.97 10.34 2.76
N PHE A 568 -17.81 11.00 2.67
CA PHE A 568 -17.72 12.38 2.14
C PHE A 568 -18.00 12.48 0.63
N GLY A 569 -17.77 11.41 -0.13
CA GLY A 569 -18.04 11.37 -1.58
C GLY A 569 -19.53 11.43 -1.94
N VAL A 570 -20.37 10.87 -1.11
CA VAL A 570 -21.84 10.79 -1.38
C VAL A 570 -22.52 12.13 -1.09
N TYR A 571 -22.04 12.90 -0.12
CA TYR A 571 -22.66 14.18 0.26
C TYR A 571 -22.37 15.34 -0.73
N CYS A 572 -21.24 15.33 -1.43
CA CYS A 572 -20.91 16.40 -2.38
C CYS A 572 -21.70 16.34 -3.69
N LEU A 573 -22.21 15.16 -4.07
CA LEU A 573 -22.96 15.00 -5.32
C LEU A 573 -24.39 15.57 -5.22
N PHE A 574 -25.00 15.61 -4.02
CA PHE A 574 -26.37 16.12 -3.84
C PHE A 574 -26.49 17.65 -3.80
N ILE A 575 -25.39 18.38 -3.52
CA ILE A 575 -25.41 19.86 -3.48
C ILE A 575 -25.40 20.47 -4.89
N LEU A 576 -24.94 19.73 -5.91
CA LEU A 576 -24.88 20.22 -7.30
C LEU A 576 -26.18 20.03 -8.07
N LEU A 577 -27.10 19.19 -7.62
CA LEU A 577 -28.39 18.96 -8.29
C LEU A 577 -29.54 19.84 -7.80
N SER A 578 -29.41 20.55 -6.68
CA SER A 578 -30.45 21.45 -6.16
C SER A 578 -30.26 22.93 -6.53
N GLY A 579 -29.21 23.29 -7.28
CA GLY A 579 -28.86 24.67 -7.65
C GLY A 579 -29.32 25.15 -9.02
N GLY A 580 -30.10 24.38 -9.77
CA GLY A 580 -30.46 24.66 -11.17
C GLY A 580 -31.92 25.01 -11.42
N ALA A 581 -32.52 25.94 -10.68
CA ALA A 581 -33.73 26.62 -11.13
C ALA A 581 -34.00 27.91 -10.35
N ILE A 582 -33.39 29.00 -10.77
CA ILE A 582 -33.96 30.36 -10.71
C ILE A 582 -33.25 31.24 -11.76
N VAL A 583 -34.06 31.64 -12.75
CA VAL A 583 -33.95 32.65 -13.82
C VAL A 583 -33.10 32.25 -15.00
#